data_2032f010fa49e1f0bfdfee74229d1dcd
#
_entry.id   2032f010fa49e1f0bfdfee74229d1dcd
#
_cell.length_a   1.000
_cell.length_b   1.000
_cell.length_c   1.000
_cell.angle_alpha   90.00
_cell.angle_beta   90.00
_cell.angle_gamma   90.00
#
_symmetry.space_group_name_H-M   'P 1'
#
loop_
_entity.id
_entity.type
_entity.pdbx_description
1 polymer ?
#
loop_
_entity_poly.entity_id
_entity_poly.type
_entity_poly.pdbx_seq_one_letter_code
_entity_poly.pdbx_strand_id
1 'polypeptide(L)'
;MLCSFLGIPMAPEKTVGSSTTLAFAGIQLDTALMEARLPQEKLDKCRDLLSTFLRRRKVTLHEIQSLTGLLNFACTVVVPGRAFLRRLIDLTIGVRKPHFLIRLSKDVKEDLLVWQSFLSGFNGRSFFLADQWKNSNQLELYTDASGALGYGAVFGRHWCYGQWPHSWCHLNIAFLELYPIVLSLHLWGHDMQNQRILFFTDNEALVHVINKQSCRDKNLMSLIRRLVLVCLERNICFKAKHIPGVHNVLADALSRLKLQTFKQLAPACMNSQPTEIPPHLQPLSWHQ
;
A
#
# COMPACT_ATOMS: atom_id res chain seq x y z
N MET A 1 16.33 40.14 3.68
CA MET A 1 17.59 40.68 4.22
C MET A 1 18.78 39.72 4.08
N LEU A 2 18.75 38.49 4.59
CA LEU A 2 19.91 37.60 4.52
C LEU A 2 20.32 37.24 3.07
N CYS A 3 19.38 36.93 2.22
CA CYS A 3 19.65 36.60 0.80
C CYS A 3 20.25 37.79 0.05
N SER A 4 19.76 39.01 0.28
CA SER A 4 20.33 40.24 -0.32
C SER A 4 21.76 40.48 0.17
N PHE A 5 22.02 40.23 1.45
CA PHE A 5 23.35 40.34 2.04
C PHE A 5 24.34 39.32 1.44
N LEU A 6 23.86 38.12 1.14
CA LEU A 6 24.65 37.05 0.55
C LEU A 6 24.72 37.10 -0.98
N GLY A 7 24.13 38.10 -1.62
CA GLY A 7 24.13 38.25 -3.08
C GLY A 7 23.27 37.19 -3.79
N ILE A 8 22.35 36.53 -3.08
CA ILE A 8 21.46 35.53 -3.65
C ILE A 8 20.29 36.24 -4.33
N PRO A 9 20.11 36.07 -5.66
CA PRO A 9 18.99 36.69 -6.36
C PRO A 9 17.65 36.10 -5.90
N MET A 10 16.75 36.95 -5.43
CA MET A 10 15.40 36.61 -5.03
C MET A 10 14.43 37.04 -6.13
N ALA A 11 13.45 36.16 -6.43
CA ALA A 11 12.33 36.50 -7.30
C ALA A 11 11.18 37.02 -6.41
N PRO A 12 10.92 38.36 -6.39
CA PRO A 12 9.90 38.93 -5.51
C PRO A 12 8.52 38.32 -5.72
N GLU A 13 8.18 38.04 -6.96
CA GLU A 13 6.90 37.41 -7.37
C GLU A 13 6.71 35.98 -6.88
N LYS A 14 7.79 35.29 -6.49
CA LYS A 14 7.80 33.93 -5.91
C LYS A 14 8.08 33.92 -4.42
N THR A 15 8.31 35.07 -3.84
CA THR A 15 8.62 35.21 -2.42
C THR A 15 7.32 35.36 -1.64
N VAL A 16 6.99 34.36 -0.84
CA VAL A 16 5.81 34.38 0.03
C VAL A 16 6.27 34.54 1.47
N GLY A 17 5.59 35.39 2.24
CA GLY A 17 5.83 35.54 3.68
C GLY A 17 5.41 34.30 4.46
N SER A 18 5.52 34.36 5.80
CA SER A 18 5.06 33.27 6.68
C SER A 18 3.56 33.03 6.47
N SER A 19 3.21 31.77 6.21
CA SER A 19 1.82 31.33 6.00
C SER A 19 1.64 29.92 6.54
N THR A 20 0.46 29.62 7.06
CA THR A 20 0.09 28.25 7.46
C THR A 20 -0.20 27.37 6.26
N THR A 21 -0.51 27.97 5.09
CA THR A 21 -0.77 27.23 3.86
C THR A 21 0.14 27.78 2.75
N LEU A 22 0.95 26.92 2.14
CA LEU A 22 1.92 27.29 1.12
C LEU A 22 1.94 26.27 -0.01
N ALA A 23 1.97 26.75 -1.26
CA ALA A 23 2.27 25.91 -2.42
C ALA A 23 3.79 25.80 -2.61
N PHE A 24 4.33 24.60 -2.47
CA PHE A 24 5.75 24.31 -2.66
C PHE A 24 5.94 23.11 -3.59
N ALA A 25 6.81 23.23 -4.58
CA ALA A 25 7.09 22.17 -5.58
C ALA A 25 5.82 21.57 -6.21
N GLY A 26 4.77 22.39 -6.37
CA GLY A 26 3.50 21.96 -6.95
C GLY A 26 2.59 21.15 -6.03
N ILE A 27 2.86 21.16 -4.73
CA ILE A 27 2.05 20.57 -3.66
C ILE A 27 1.64 21.70 -2.71
N GLN A 28 0.42 21.66 -2.21
CA GLN A 28 -0.04 22.57 -1.18
C GLN A 28 0.19 21.93 0.20
N LEU A 29 0.99 22.60 1.02
CA LEU A 29 1.25 22.21 2.41
C LEU A 29 0.36 23.05 3.31
N ASP A 30 -0.29 22.41 4.28
CA ASP A 30 -1.14 23.06 5.28
C ASP A 30 -0.70 22.60 6.68
N THR A 31 -0.08 23.53 7.43
CA THR A 31 0.46 23.25 8.76
C THR A 31 -0.61 23.35 9.86
N ALA A 32 -1.74 24.00 9.59
CA ALA A 32 -2.86 24.01 10.52
C ALA A 32 -3.64 22.70 10.50
N LEU A 33 -3.87 22.16 9.30
CA LEU A 33 -4.52 20.86 9.11
C LEU A 33 -3.53 19.68 9.15
N MET A 34 -2.22 19.96 9.23
CA MET A 34 -1.14 18.95 9.18
C MET A 34 -1.27 18.03 7.98
N GLU A 35 -1.49 18.58 6.79
CA GLU A 35 -1.67 17.83 5.55
C GLU A 35 -0.87 18.41 4.38
N ALA A 36 -0.57 17.54 3.42
CA ALA A 36 -0.13 17.90 2.08
C ALA A 36 -1.20 17.49 1.08
N ARG A 37 -1.51 18.33 0.09
CA ARG A 37 -2.55 18.04 -0.92
C ARG A 37 -2.16 18.50 -2.30
N LEU A 38 -2.80 17.93 -3.31
CA LEU A 38 -2.71 18.45 -4.67
C LEU A 38 -3.40 19.81 -4.73
N PRO A 39 -2.80 20.82 -5.39
CA PRO A 39 -3.50 22.04 -5.76
C PRO A 39 -4.76 21.72 -6.56
N GLN A 40 -5.82 22.52 -6.38
CA GLN A 40 -7.14 22.26 -6.97
C GLN A 40 -7.07 22.07 -8.50
N GLU A 41 -6.30 22.91 -9.19
CA GLU A 41 -6.11 22.81 -10.65
C GLU A 41 -5.57 21.44 -11.09
N LYS A 42 -4.57 20.91 -10.35
CA LYS A 42 -4.00 19.58 -10.66
C LYS A 42 -4.97 18.46 -10.33
N LEU A 43 -5.72 18.62 -9.24
CA LEU A 43 -6.75 17.67 -8.83
C LEU A 43 -7.84 17.55 -9.89
N ASP A 44 -8.35 18.68 -10.37
CA ASP A 44 -9.40 18.74 -11.39
C ASP A 44 -8.90 18.14 -12.73
N LYS A 45 -7.68 18.49 -13.13
CA LYS A 45 -7.04 17.89 -14.31
C LYS A 45 -6.91 16.36 -14.20
N CYS A 46 -6.55 15.84 -13.01
CA CYS A 46 -6.52 14.40 -12.78
C CYS A 46 -7.90 13.76 -12.95
N ARG A 47 -8.92 14.36 -12.33
CA ARG A 47 -10.31 13.87 -12.37
C ARG A 47 -10.88 13.87 -13.78
N ASP A 48 -10.65 14.91 -14.56
CA ASP A 48 -11.11 15.04 -15.93
C ASP A 48 -10.48 14.00 -16.85
N LEU A 49 -9.15 13.81 -16.73
CA LEU A 49 -8.45 12.79 -17.50
C LEU A 49 -8.91 11.38 -17.13
N LEU A 50 -9.04 11.07 -15.83
CA LEU A 50 -9.55 9.77 -15.39
C LEU A 50 -10.96 9.50 -15.93
N SER A 51 -11.86 10.47 -15.83
CA SER A 51 -13.23 10.38 -16.36
C SER A 51 -13.24 10.13 -17.86
N THR A 52 -12.35 10.80 -18.61
CA THR A 52 -12.19 10.62 -20.06
C THR A 52 -11.72 9.20 -20.39
N PHE A 53 -10.71 8.69 -19.68
CA PHE A 53 -10.17 7.35 -19.91
C PHE A 53 -11.20 6.25 -19.58
N LEU A 54 -11.97 6.40 -18.51
CA LEU A 54 -13.00 5.44 -18.11
C LEU A 54 -14.11 5.28 -19.17
N ARG A 55 -14.46 6.35 -19.88
CA ARG A 55 -15.48 6.34 -20.96
C ARG A 55 -14.95 5.74 -22.27
N ARG A 56 -13.64 5.80 -22.52
CA ARG A 56 -13.04 5.38 -23.79
C ARG A 56 -12.61 3.90 -23.75
N ARG A 57 -12.60 3.27 -24.90
CA ARG A 57 -12.07 1.90 -25.08
C ARG A 57 -10.62 1.89 -25.54
N LYS A 58 -10.21 2.93 -26.27
CA LYS A 58 -8.83 3.10 -26.78
C LYS A 58 -8.38 4.53 -26.55
N VAL A 59 -7.11 4.69 -26.26
CA VAL A 59 -6.43 5.97 -26.06
C VAL A 59 -5.06 5.92 -26.73
N THR A 60 -4.47 7.07 -27.01
CA THR A 60 -3.14 7.12 -27.63
C THR A 60 -2.04 6.89 -26.59
N LEU A 61 -0.84 6.50 -27.06
CA LEU A 61 0.34 6.39 -26.20
C LEU A 61 0.63 7.71 -25.48
N HIS A 62 0.54 8.83 -26.18
CA HIS A 62 0.76 10.17 -25.61
C HIS A 62 -0.22 10.48 -24.47
N GLU A 63 -1.50 10.14 -24.64
CA GLU A 63 -2.50 10.31 -23.56
C GLU A 63 -2.17 9.44 -22.35
N ILE A 64 -1.77 8.17 -22.53
CA ILE A 64 -1.36 7.29 -21.42
C ILE A 64 -0.14 7.87 -20.69
N GLN A 65 0.87 8.32 -21.42
CA GLN A 65 2.07 8.92 -20.83
C GLN A 65 1.73 10.19 -20.04
N SER A 66 0.85 11.04 -20.57
CA SER A 66 0.39 12.26 -19.90
C SER A 66 -0.35 11.93 -18.60
N LEU A 67 -1.30 11.00 -18.62
CA LEU A 67 -2.04 10.57 -17.44
C LEU A 67 -1.10 9.91 -16.42
N THR A 68 -0.22 9.00 -16.86
CA THR A 68 0.73 8.31 -15.98
C THR A 68 1.68 9.29 -15.30
N GLY A 69 2.20 10.29 -16.02
CA GLY A 69 3.03 11.34 -15.47
C GLY A 69 2.32 12.14 -14.38
N LEU A 70 1.06 12.54 -14.64
CA LEU A 70 0.25 13.29 -13.69
C LEU A 70 -0.08 12.48 -12.44
N LEU A 71 -0.48 11.22 -12.59
CA LEU A 71 -0.77 10.33 -11.46
C LEU A 71 0.51 9.94 -10.69
N ASN A 72 1.65 9.79 -11.37
CA ASN A 72 2.93 9.58 -10.70
C ASN A 72 3.33 10.79 -9.84
N PHE A 73 3.06 12.01 -10.31
CA PHE A 73 3.21 13.20 -9.49
C PHE A 73 2.22 13.19 -8.30
N ALA A 74 0.97 12.81 -8.53
CA ALA A 74 -0.02 12.69 -7.46
C ALA A 74 0.39 11.70 -6.36
N CYS A 75 1.22 10.68 -6.67
CA CYS A 75 1.77 9.75 -5.67
C CYS A 75 2.68 10.42 -4.62
N THR A 76 3.06 11.68 -4.78
CA THR A 76 3.78 12.43 -3.73
C THR A 76 2.89 12.70 -2.52
N VAL A 77 1.59 12.82 -2.71
CA VAL A 77 0.58 13.02 -1.65
C VAL A 77 -0.35 11.81 -1.52
N VAL A 78 -0.61 11.07 -2.58
CA VAL A 78 -1.37 9.82 -2.59
C VAL A 78 -0.39 8.66 -2.78
N VAL A 79 0.47 8.44 -1.78
CA VAL A 79 1.53 7.42 -1.83
C VAL A 79 1.00 6.03 -2.25
N PRO A 80 -0.15 5.56 -1.75
CA PRO A 80 -0.74 4.27 -2.13
C PRO A 80 -1.11 4.15 -3.61
N GLY A 81 -1.34 5.27 -4.28
CA GLY A 81 -1.65 5.30 -5.73
C GLY A 81 -0.57 4.63 -6.59
N ARG A 82 0.67 4.56 -6.10
CA ARG A 82 1.78 3.94 -6.83
C ARG A 82 1.51 2.48 -7.21
N ALA A 83 0.80 1.73 -6.37
CA ALA A 83 0.41 0.34 -6.65
C ALA A 83 -0.53 0.20 -7.86
N PHE A 84 -1.24 1.27 -8.22
CA PHE A 84 -2.23 1.33 -9.30
C PHE A 84 -1.72 2.03 -10.57
N LEU A 85 -0.41 2.29 -10.67
CA LEU A 85 0.22 2.83 -11.88
C LEU A 85 0.82 1.74 -12.77
N ARG A 86 1.15 0.58 -12.21
CA ARG A 86 1.95 -0.44 -12.91
C ARG A 86 1.29 -0.90 -14.22
N ARG A 87 0.00 -1.18 -14.22
CA ARG A 87 -0.72 -1.63 -15.43
C ARG A 87 -0.77 -0.56 -16.52
N LEU A 88 -0.87 0.74 -16.13
CA LEU A 88 -0.80 1.85 -17.09
C LEU A 88 0.60 1.95 -17.72
N ILE A 89 1.65 1.77 -16.93
CA ILE A 89 3.03 1.77 -17.42
C ILE A 89 3.24 0.58 -18.38
N ASP A 90 2.75 -0.61 -18.01
CA ASP A 90 2.90 -1.81 -18.85
C ASP A 90 2.24 -1.67 -20.22
N LEU A 91 1.15 -0.90 -20.35
CA LEU A 91 0.53 -0.60 -21.63
C LEU A 91 1.43 0.18 -22.60
N THR A 92 2.44 0.88 -22.09
CA THR A 92 3.36 1.69 -22.91
C THR A 92 4.55 0.88 -23.44
N ILE A 93 4.76 -0.34 -22.91
CA ILE A 93 5.93 -1.17 -23.25
C ILE A 93 5.83 -1.63 -24.71
N GLY A 94 6.88 -1.40 -25.48
CA GLY A 94 6.97 -1.81 -26.88
C GLY A 94 6.26 -0.88 -27.87
N VAL A 95 5.51 0.12 -27.42
CA VAL A 95 4.83 1.11 -28.28
C VAL A 95 5.72 2.34 -28.44
N ARG A 96 6.05 2.71 -29.70
CA ARG A 96 6.97 3.81 -29.98
C ARG A 96 6.32 5.08 -30.53
N LYS A 97 5.19 4.94 -31.22
CA LYS A 97 4.54 6.07 -31.90
C LYS A 97 3.52 6.75 -30.99
N PRO A 98 3.62 8.06 -30.68
CA PRO A 98 2.76 8.77 -29.74
C PRO A 98 1.25 8.69 -30.07
N HIS A 99 0.91 8.63 -31.34
CA HIS A 99 -0.47 8.59 -31.84
C HIS A 99 -1.06 7.16 -31.90
N PHE A 100 -0.29 6.13 -31.57
CA PHE A 100 -0.75 4.75 -31.64
C PHE A 100 -1.85 4.51 -30.61
N LEU A 101 -2.96 3.90 -31.07
CA LEU A 101 -4.14 3.62 -30.25
C LEU A 101 -3.94 2.32 -29.46
N ILE A 102 -4.00 2.40 -28.14
CA ILE A 102 -3.84 1.30 -27.18
C ILE A 102 -5.20 1.01 -26.57
N ARG A 103 -5.58 -0.27 -26.50
CA ARG A 103 -6.83 -0.70 -25.85
C ARG A 103 -6.67 -0.72 -24.33
N LEU A 104 -7.61 -0.11 -23.62
CA LEU A 104 -7.71 -0.21 -22.16
C LEU A 104 -8.40 -1.53 -21.78
N SER A 105 -7.67 -2.40 -21.06
CA SER A 105 -8.24 -3.64 -20.52
C SER A 105 -9.17 -3.36 -19.34
N LYS A 106 -9.97 -4.37 -18.94
CA LYS A 106 -10.82 -4.28 -17.74
C LYS A 106 -10.00 -3.96 -16.50
N ASP A 107 -8.89 -4.66 -16.31
CA ASP A 107 -7.97 -4.49 -15.18
C ASP A 107 -7.40 -3.07 -15.06
N VAL A 108 -7.05 -2.46 -16.20
CA VAL A 108 -6.59 -1.06 -16.22
C VAL A 108 -7.70 -0.11 -15.80
N LYS A 109 -8.92 -0.37 -16.26
CA LYS A 109 -10.08 0.45 -15.86
C LYS A 109 -10.39 0.32 -14.36
N GLU A 110 -10.21 -0.85 -13.78
CA GLU A 110 -10.32 -1.05 -12.33
C GLU A 110 -9.28 -0.20 -11.57
N ASP A 111 -8.02 -0.19 -12.01
CA ASP A 111 -6.98 0.68 -11.42
C ASP A 111 -7.35 2.17 -11.56
N LEU A 112 -7.95 2.58 -12.68
CA LEU A 112 -8.41 3.98 -12.87
C LEU A 112 -9.61 4.32 -11.96
N LEU A 113 -10.52 3.39 -11.70
CA LEU A 113 -11.61 3.58 -10.73
C LEU A 113 -11.08 3.74 -9.31
N VAL A 114 -10.06 2.97 -8.93
CA VAL A 114 -9.38 3.14 -7.63
C VAL A 114 -8.76 4.54 -7.53
N TRP A 115 -8.08 5.00 -8.58
CA TRP A 115 -7.57 6.36 -8.63
C TRP A 115 -8.66 7.43 -8.51
N GLN A 116 -9.80 7.22 -9.16
CA GLN A 116 -10.95 8.12 -9.04
C GLN A 116 -11.48 8.16 -7.60
N SER A 117 -11.56 7.01 -6.93
CA SER A 117 -11.92 6.92 -5.51
C SER A 117 -10.92 7.66 -4.61
N PHE A 118 -9.61 7.48 -4.82
CA PHE A 118 -8.58 8.19 -4.06
C PHE A 118 -8.73 9.71 -4.17
N LEU A 119 -8.86 10.21 -5.37
CA LEU A 119 -8.97 11.66 -5.60
C LEU A 119 -10.31 12.24 -5.15
N SER A 120 -11.36 11.43 -5.03
CA SER A 120 -12.65 11.85 -4.49
C SER A 120 -12.68 11.83 -2.96
N GLY A 121 -12.31 10.70 -2.36
CA GLY A 121 -12.35 10.49 -0.90
C GLY A 121 -11.28 11.29 -0.16
N PHE A 122 -10.04 11.21 -0.62
CA PHE A 122 -8.89 11.87 0.02
C PHE A 122 -8.58 13.24 -0.56
N ASN A 123 -9.24 13.63 -1.65
CA ASN A 123 -8.98 14.89 -2.35
C ASN A 123 -7.48 15.13 -2.65
N GLY A 124 -6.71 14.05 -2.91
CA GLY A 124 -5.26 14.11 -3.08
C GLY A 124 -4.51 14.53 -1.82
N ARG A 125 -5.04 14.24 -0.63
CA ARG A 125 -4.44 14.61 0.66
C ARG A 125 -3.63 13.47 1.27
N SER A 126 -2.61 13.86 2.03
CA SER A 126 -1.86 12.97 2.92
C SER A 126 -1.66 13.68 4.25
N PHE A 127 -2.02 13.04 5.35
CA PHE A 127 -1.80 13.60 6.68
C PHE A 127 -0.35 13.36 7.13
N PHE A 128 0.20 14.32 7.86
CA PHE A 128 1.47 14.14 8.55
C PHE A 128 1.26 13.27 9.78
N LEU A 129 1.79 12.07 9.73
CA LEU A 129 1.76 11.16 10.86
C LEU A 129 2.94 11.42 11.81
N ALA A 130 2.84 10.94 13.06
CA ALA A 130 3.95 10.95 14.00
C ALA A 130 5.21 10.31 13.38
N ASP A 131 6.39 10.83 13.72
CA ASP A 131 7.65 10.40 13.10
C ASP A 131 8.07 8.99 13.49
N GLN A 132 7.57 8.48 14.61
CA GLN A 132 7.94 7.16 15.12
C GLN A 132 7.26 6.04 14.34
N TRP A 133 8.08 5.06 13.94
CA TRP A 133 7.63 3.80 13.34
C TRP A 133 7.41 2.76 14.42
N LYS A 134 6.21 2.21 14.50
CA LYS A 134 5.92 1.06 15.37
C LYS A 134 6.38 -0.23 14.69
N ASN A 135 7.26 -0.95 15.33
CA ASN A 135 7.72 -2.28 14.90
C ASN A 135 6.85 -3.40 15.52
N SER A 136 7.11 -4.66 15.14
CA SER A 136 6.35 -5.82 15.63
C SER A 136 6.27 -5.92 17.14
N ASN A 137 7.34 -5.61 17.87
CA ASN A 137 7.34 -5.68 19.35
C ASN A 137 6.44 -4.62 20.01
N GLN A 138 6.30 -3.46 19.37
CA GLN A 138 5.44 -2.37 19.86
C GLN A 138 3.98 -2.56 19.43
N LEU A 139 3.75 -3.22 18.28
CA LEU A 139 2.42 -3.56 17.75
C LEU A 139 1.94 -4.89 18.26
N GLU A 140 2.85 -5.75 18.73
CA GLU A 140 2.58 -7.16 19.05
C GLU A 140 1.98 -7.93 17.86
N LEU A 141 2.36 -7.53 16.62
CA LEU A 141 1.92 -8.19 15.38
C LEU A 141 3.03 -9.09 14.84
N TYR A 142 2.75 -10.37 14.77
CA TYR A 142 3.62 -11.42 14.27
C TYR A 142 2.88 -12.26 13.25
N THR A 143 3.47 -12.47 12.08
CA THR A 143 2.89 -13.26 11.00
C THR A 143 3.91 -14.23 10.44
N ASP A 144 3.45 -15.40 10.00
CA ASP A 144 4.30 -16.40 9.36
C ASP A 144 3.51 -17.25 8.35
N ALA A 145 4.21 -17.81 7.39
CA ALA A 145 3.65 -18.69 6.38
C ALA A 145 4.59 -19.88 6.09
N SER A 146 4.07 -21.07 6.21
CA SER A 146 4.73 -22.28 5.71
C SER A 146 4.46 -22.45 4.21
N GLY A 147 5.48 -22.79 3.43
CA GLY A 147 5.34 -22.97 1.99
C GLY A 147 4.34 -24.07 1.58
N ALA A 148 4.06 -25.05 2.45
CA ALA A 148 3.23 -26.20 2.13
C ALA A 148 2.02 -26.40 3.05
N LEU A 149 2.03 -25.90 4.27
CA LEU A 149 1.04 -26.26 5.29
C LEU A 149 -0.02 -25.18 5.46
N GLY A 150 0.37 -23.99 5.86
CA GLY A 150 -0.60 -22.95 6.18
C GLY A 150 0.03 -21.64 6.60
N TYR A 151 -0.74 -20.82 7.27
CA TYR A 151 -0.37 -19.50 7.75
C TYR A 151 -0.81 -19.29 9.19
N GLY A 152 -0.15 -18.36 9.86
CA GLY A 152 -0.48 -17.94 11.21
C GLY A 152 -0.24 -16.47 11.43
N ALA A 153 -1.04 -15.86 12.29
CA ALA A 153 -0.87 -14.48 12.72
C ALA A 153 -1.26 -14.33 14.19
N VAL A 154 -0.54 -13.46 14.89
CA VAL A 154 -0.77 -13.10 16.29
C VAL A 154 -0.76 -11.58 16.38
N PHE A 155 -1.74 -10.99 17.07
CA PHE A 155 -1.83 -9.56 17.36
C PHE A 155 -2.28 -9.34 18.80
N GLY A 156 -1.38 -8.93 19.68
CA GLY A 156 -1.65 -8.83 21.10
C GLY A 156 -2.16 -10.15 21.67
N ARG A 157 -3.43 -10.16 22.10
CA ARG A 157 -4.10 -11.39 22.60
C ARG A 157 -4.82 -12.18 21.53
N HIS A 158 -4.95 -11.62 20.32
CA HIS A 158 -5.68 -12.22 19.22
C HIS A 158 -4.74 -13.06 18.35
N TRP A 159 -5.27 -14.13 17.79
CA TRP A 159 -4.53 -15.00 16.89
C TRP A 159 -5.46 -15.63 15.86
N CYS A 160 -4.93 -15.95 14.71
CA CYS A 160 -5.62 -16.71 13.69
C CYS A 160 -4.64 -17.62 12.95
N TYR A 161 -5.16 -18.64 12.31
CA TYR A 161 -4.40 -19.57 11.47
C TYR A 161 -5.30 -20.18 10.42
N GLY A 162 -4.71 -20.82 9.42
CA GLY A 162 -5.42 -21.58 8.44
C GLY A 162 -4.51 -22.44 7.60
N GLN A 163 -5.09 -23.41 6.94
CA GLN A 163 -4.41 -24.32 6.01
C GLN A 163 -4.48 -23.75 4.59
N TRP A 164 -3.41 -23.95 3.81
CA TRP A 164 -3.44 -23.58 2.40
C TRP A 164 -4.35 -24.50 1.59
N PRO A 165 -5.16 -23.94 0.67
CA PRO A 165 -5.79 -24.77 -0.34
C PRO A 165 -4.70 -25.38 -1.24
N HIS A 166 -4.95 -26.57 -1.76
CA HIS A 166 -3.97 -27.31 -2.59
C HIS A 166 -3.45 -26.47 -3.78
N SER A 167 -4.31 -25.63 -4.36
CA SER A 167 -3.95 -24.70 -5.44
C SER A 167 -2.92 -23.63 -5.06
N TRP A 168 -2.70 -23.39 -3.76
CA TRP A 168 -1.75 -22.39 -3.27
C TRP A 168 -0.38 -22.95 -2.92
N CYS A 169 -0.24 -24.27 -2.75
CA CYS A 169 1.05 -24.91 -2.40
C CYS A 169 2.16 -24.69 -3.44
N HIS A 170 1.82 -24.20 -4.64
CA HIS A 170 2.78 -23.92 -5.72
C HIS A 170 3.07 -22.42 -5.89
N LEU A 171 2.43 -21.57 -5.10
CA LEU A 171 2.63 -20.13 -5.19
C LEU A 171 3.99 -19.72 -4.61
N ASN A 172 4.46 -18.56 -5.06
CA ASN A 172 5.71 -17.97 -4.57
C ASN A 172 5.64 -17.76 -3.05
N ILE A 173 6.69 -18.13 -2.33
CA ILE A 173 6.76 -17.96 -0.87
C ILE A 173 6.52 -16.50 -0.44
N ALA A 174 6.97 -15.51 -1.20
CA ALA A 174 6.70 -14.11 -0.90
C ALA A 174 5.18 -13.77 -0.95
N PHE A 175 4.42 -14.45 -1.81
CA PHE A 175 2.96 -14.32 -1.82
C PHE A 175 2.34 -14.94 -0.57
N LEU A 176 2.80 -16.13 -0.18
CA LEU A 176 2.29 -16.84 1.00
C LEU A 176 2.59 -16.05 2.28
N GLU A 177 3.78 -15.48 2.42
CA GLU A 177 4.18 -14.64 3.56
C GLU A 177 3.45 -13.28 3.61
N LEU A 178 3.13 -12.70 2.45
CA LEU A 178 2.37 -11.45 2.41
C LEU A 178 0.91 -11.64 2.82
N TYR A 179 0.32 -12.80 2.55
CA TYR A 179 -1.09 -13.07 2.83
C TYR A 179 -1.45 -12.86 4.31
N PRO A 180 -0.77 -13.45 5.31
CA PRO A 180 -1.12 -13.26 6.73
C PRO A 180 -0.91 -11.80 7.19
N ILE A 181 0.00 -11.04 6.59
CA ILE A 181 0.15 -9.60 6.86
C ILE A 181 -1.13 -8.85 6.41
N VAL A 182 -1.58 -9.08 5.18
CA VAL A 182 -2.79 -8.43 4.64
C VAL A 182 -4.03 -8.87 5.41
N LEU A 183 -4.14 -10.17 5.72
CA LEU A 183 -5.23 -10.73 6.54
C LEU A 183 -5.29 -10.04 7.91
N SER A 184 -4.16 -9.90 8.59
CA SER A 184 -4.08 -9.25 9.91
C SER A 184 -4.58 -7.81 9.87
N LEU A 185 -4.26 -7.07 8.82
CA LEU A 185 -4.77 -5.71 8.64
C LEU A 185 -6.27 -5.66 8.38
N HIS A 186 -6.84 -6.66 7.71
CA HIS A 186 -8.30 -6.75 7.57
C HIS A 186 -8.97 -7.09 8.90
N LEU A 187 -8.42 -8.02 9.68
CA LEU A 187 -8.99 -8.45 10.95
C LEU A 187 -8.83 -7.40 12.06
N TRP A 188 -7.63 -6.85 12.21
CA TRP A 188 -7.23 -6.04 13.37
C TRP A 188 -6.74 -4.64 13.02
N GLY A 189 -6.76 -4.25 11.77
CA GLY A 189 -6.21 -2.96 11.34
C GLY A 189 -6.97 -1.75 11.90
N HIS A 190 -8.16 -1.94 12.48
CA HIS A 190 -8.84 -0.88 13.22
C HIS A 190 -7.98 -0.37 14.38
N ASP A 191 -7.33 -1.26 15.11
CA ASP A 191 -6.46 -0.92 16.25
C ASP A 191 -5.10 -0.35 15.82
N MET A 192 -4.83 -0.38 14.52
CA MET A 192 -3.60 0.13 13.90
C MET A 192 -3.81 1.45 13.14
N GLN A 193 -4.97 2.09 13.27
CA GLN A 193 -5.29 3.33 12.55
C GLN A 193 -4.36 4.49 12.92
N ASN A 194 -4.11 5.37 11.94
CA ASN A 194 -3.32 6.59 12.10
C ASN A 194 -1.88 6.33 12.58
N GLN A 195 -1.29 5.22 12.18
CA GLN A 195 0.04 4.81 12.62
C GLN A 195 1.02 4.61 11.47
N ARG A 196 2.31 4.71 11.79
CA ARG A 196 3.41 4.27 10.92
C ARG A 196 3.84 2.89 11.39
N ILE A 197 3.71 1.89 10.53
CA ILE A 197 3.96 0.48 10.84
C ILE A 197 5.17 -0.03 10.08
N LEU A 198 6.07 -0.69 10.80
CA LEU A 198 7.22 -1.38 10.22
C LEU A 198 6.99 -2.90 10.31
N PHE A 199 6.63 -3.52 9.19
CA PHE A 199 6.53 -4.97 9.10
C PHE A 199 7.92 -5.60 9.04
N PHE A 200 8.08 -6.70 9.77
CA PHE A 200 9.27 -7.51 9.71
C PHE A 200 8.99 -8.81 8.96
N THR A 201 9.90 -9.20 8.08
CA THR A 201 9.89 -10.48 7.37
C THR A 201 11.33 -10.93 7.12
N ASP A 202 11.58 -12.23 7.05
CA ASP A 202 12.87 -12.82 6.69
C ASP A 202 13.04 -12.98 5.16
N ASN A 203 12.07 -12.52 4.37
CA ASN A 203 12.10 -12.55 2.93
C ASN A 203 12.49 -11.18 2.34
N GLU A 204 13.75 -11.04 1.92
CA GLU A 204 14.26 -9.80 1.33
C GLU A 204 13.49 -9.36 0.07
N ALA A 205 13.06 -10.31 -0.76
CA ALA A 205 12.27 -9.99 -1.95
C ALA A 205 10.93 -9.36 -1.58
N LEU A 206 10.27 -9.86 -0.53
CA LEU A 206 9.03 -9.31 0.00
C LEU A 206 9.24 -7.90 0.58
N VAL A 207 10.33 -7.68 1.32
CA VAL A 207 10.71 -6.34 1.81
C VAL A 207 10.78 -5.34 0.66
N HIS A 208 11.46 -5.71 -0.42
CA HIS A 208 11.57 -4.84 -1.59
C HIS A 208 10.21 -4.54 -2.24
N VAL A 209 9.37 -5.57 -2.41
CA VAL A 209 8.05 -5.43 -3.02
C VAL A 209 7.11 -4.55 -2.19
N ILE A 210 7.08 -4.76 -0.87
CA ILE A 210 6.25 -3.94 0.05
C ILE A 210 6.69 -2.48 -0.01
N ASN A 211 7.99 -2.21 0.09
CA ASN A 211 8.51 -0.84 0.09
C ASN A 211 8.34 -0.13 -1.26
N LYS A 212 8.47 -0.86 -2.36
CA LYS A 212 8.28 -0.35 -3.71
C LYS A 212 6.79 -0.28 -4.11
N GLN A 213 5.92 -1.05 -3.45
CA GLN A 213 4.50 -1.22 -3.79
C GLN A 213 4.27 -1.65 -5.25
N SER A 214 5.22 -2.38 -5.82
CA SER A 214 5.18 -2.80 -7.23
C SER A 214 6.08 -4.02 -7.48
N CYS A 215 5.56 -5.00 -8.22
CA CYS A 215 6.31 -6.15 -8.72
C CYS A 215 5.76 -6.61 -10.07
N ARG A 216 6.45 -7.57 -10.73
CA ARG A 216 6.00 -8.17 -11.99
C ARG A 216 5.03 -9.34 -11.78
N ASP A 217 5.13 -10.03 -10.65
CA ASP A 217 4.25 -11.14 -10.30
C ASP A 217 2.82 -10.62 -10.08
N LYS A 218 1.88 -11.12 -10.87
CA LYS A 218 0.47 -10.68 -10.85
C LYS A 218 -0.23 -11.07 -9.55
N ASN A 219 0.07 -12.25 -9.02
CA ASN A 219 -0.55 -12.74 -7.78
C ASN A 219 -0.08 -11.91 -6.59
N LEU A 220 1.24 -11.74 -6.47
CA LEU A 220 1.83 -10.92 -5.43
C LEU A 220 1.33 -9.46 -5.52
N MET A 221 1.22 -8.93 -6.75
CA MET A 221 0.69 -7.58 -6.98
C MET A 221 -0.78 -7.44 -6.57
N SER A 222 -1.59 -8.50 -6.68
CA SER A 222 -2.98 -8.48 -6.20
C SER A 222 -3.05 -8.28 -4.67
N LEU A 223 -2.18 -8.97 -3.92
CA LEU A 223 -2.07 -8.80 -2.46
C LEU A 223 -1.51 -7.42 -2.09
N ILE A 224 -0.51 -6.92 -2.82
CA ILE A 224 0.02 -5.55 -2.59
C ILE A 224 -1.08 -4.51 -2.76
N ARG A 225 -1.96 -4.63 -3.77
CA ARG A 225 -3.10 -3.72 -3.92
C ARG A 225 -4.04 -3.77 -2.72
N ARG A 226 -4.35 -4.97 -2.22
CA ARG A 226 -5.19 -5.12 -1.02
C ARG A 226 -4.53 -4.53 0.23
N LEU A 227 -3.22 -4.79 0.42
CA LEU A 227 -2.43 -4.17 1.48
C LEU A 227 -2.55 -2.64 1.44
N VAL A 228 -2.31 -2.09 0.26
CA VAL A 228 -2.35 -0.64 0.03
C VAL A 228 -3.73 -0.06 0.32
N LEU A 229 -4.80 -0.72 -0.16
CA LEU A 229 -6.18 -0.26 0.05
C LEU A 229 -6.57 -0.27 1.53
N VAL A 230 -6.33 -1.37 2.25
CA VAL A 230 -6.67 -1.47 3.67
C VAL A 230 -5.85 -0.49 4.53
N CYS A 231 -4.58 -0.29 4.19
CA CYS A 231 -3.75 0.70 4.86
C CYS A 231 -4.22 2.14 4.59
N LEU A 232 -4.65 2.42 3.36
CA LEU A 232 -5.19 3.72 3.00
C LEU A 232 -6.49 4.04 3.74
N GLU A 233 -7.44 3.11 3.73
CA GLU A 233 -8.73 3.26 4.43
C GLU A 233 -8.56 3.56 5.93
N ARG A 234 -7.47 3.08 6.52
CA ARG A 234 -7.15 3.25 7.94
C ARG A 234 -6.07 4.26 8.25
N ASN A 235 -5.64 5.04 7.24
CA ASN A 235 -4.54 6.00 7.38
C ASN A 235 -3.27 5.37 8.00
N ILE A 236 -2.91 4.18 7.53
CA ILE A 236 -1.71 3.45 7.96
C ILE A 236 -0.59 3.71 6.94
N CYS A 237 0.51 4.30 7.40
CA CYS A 237 1.74 4.37 6.63
C CYS A 237 2.59 3.13 6.93
N PHE A 238 3.05 2.42 5.93
CA PHE A 238 3.77 1.16 6.15
C PHE A 238 5.09 1.09 5.41
N LYS A 239 6.02 0.33 5.99
CA LYS A 239 7.28 -0.14 5.39
C LYS A 239 7.55 -1.57 5.83
N ALA A 240 8.47 -2.22 5.14
CA ALA A 240 9.01 -3.51 5.57
C ALA A 240 10.52 -3.41 5.80
N LYS A 241 11.02 -4.24 6.74
CA LYS A 241 12.45 -4.42 7.03
C LYS A 241 12.74 -5.90 7.18
N HIS A 242 13.89 -6.32 6.67
CA HIS A 242 14.37 -7.68 6.85
C HIS A 242 14.82 -7.92 8.29
N ILE A 243 14.45 -9.07 8.85
CA ILE A 243 14.97 -9.60 10.11
C ILE A 243 15.22 -11.11 9.96
N PRO A 244 16.23 -11.67 10.66
CA PRO A 244 16.38 -13.13 10.75
C PRO A 244 15.18 -13.79 11.43
N GLY A 245 14.66 -14.90 10.86
CA GLY A 245 13.40 -15.55 11.28
C GLY A 245 13.39 -16.23 12.65
N VAL A 246 14.45 -16.09 13.46
CA VAL A 246 14.66 -16.84 14.73
C VAL A 246 13.70 -16.44 15.87
N HIS A 247 12.94 -15.35 15.74
CA HIS A 247 12.17 -14.77 16.86
C HIS A 247 10.65 -14.88 16.70
N ASN A 248 10.14 -15.59 15.68
CA ASN A 248 8.70 -15.63 15.33
C ASN A 248 8.01 -16.94 15.77
N VAL A 249 8.31 -17.45 16.97
CA VAL A 249 7.97 -18.81 17.41
C VAL A 249 6.47 -19.08 17.44
N LEU A 250 5.65 -18.11 17.85
CA LEU A 250 4.19 -18.31 17.93
C LEU A 250 3.55 -18.40 16.56
N ALA A 251 3.88 -17.47 15.65
CA ALA A 251 3.33 -17.49 14.31
C ALA A 251 3.88 -18.68 13.48
N ASP A 252 5.14 -19.09 13.67
CA ASP A 252 5.71 -20.32 13.07
C ASP A 252 4.96 -21.57 13.53
N ALA A 253 4.62 -21.69 14.80
CA ALA A 253 3.83 -22.82 15.29
C ALA A 253 2.44 -22.86 14.65
N LEU A 254 1.80 -21.69 14.45
CA LEU A 254 0.49 -21.59 13.78
C LEU A 254 0.58 -21.90 12.30
N SER A 255 1.56 -21.37 11.58
CA SER A 255 1.75 -21.61 10.14
C SER A 255 2.03 -23.07 9.81
N ARG A 256 2.65 -23.79 10.74
CA ARG A 256 2.91 -25.24 10.67
C ARG A 256 1.79 -26.09 11.26
N LEU A 257 0.67 -25.49 11.65
CA LEU A 257 -0.51 -26.17 12.22
C LEU A 257 -0.21 -26.93 13.54
N LYS A 258 0.84 -26.54 14.26
CA LYS A 258 1.26 -27.12 15.54
C LYS A 258 0.52 -26.47 16.71
N LEU A 259 -0.80 -26.63 16.77
CA LEU A 259 -1.65 -25.94 17.75
C LEU A 259 -1.33 -26.31 19.20
N GLN A 260 -0.89 -27.53 19.48
CA GLN A 260 -0.48 -27.92 20.83
C GLN A 260 0.77 -27.16 21.26
N THR A 261 1.78 -27.07 20.39
CA THR A 261 2.99 -26.28 20.62
C THR A 261 2.66 -24.81 20.81
N PHE A 262 1.79 -24.26 19.97
CA PHE A 262 1.32 -22.87 20.12
C PHE A 262 0.71 -22.64 21.52
N LYS A 263 -0.24 -23.50 21.94
CA LYS A 263 -0.90 -23.39 23.26
C LYS A 263 0.06 -23.51 24.44
N GLN A 264 1.14 -24.27 24.30
CA GLN A 264 2.17 -24.41 25.35
C GLN A 264 3.07 -23.16 25.45
N LEU A 265 3.33 -22.49 24.31
CA LEU A 265 4.21 -21.31 24.23
C LEU A 265 3.44 -20.00 24.43
N ALA A 266 2.13 -20.01 24.16
CA ALA A 266 1.30 -18.82 24.24
C ALA A 266 1.20 -18.27 25.66
N PRO A 267 1.31 -16.93 25.84
CA PRO A 267 1.09 -16.31 27.16
C PRO A 267 -0.31 -16.60 27.70
N ALA A 268 -0.45 -16.62 29.03
CA ALA A 268 -1.73 -16.89 29.70
C ALA A 268 -2.84 -15.86 29.35
N CYS A 269 -2.47 -14.67 28.88
CA CYS A 269 -3.40 -13.64 28.44
C CYS A 269 -3.94 -13.86 27.01
N MET A 270 -3.44 -14.86 26.27
CA MET A 270 -3.89 -15.15 24.91
C MET A 270 -5.35 -15.61 24.90
N ASN A 271 -6.12 -15.19 23.91
CA ASN A 271 -7.50 -15.63 23.75
C ASN A 271 -7.56 -17.16 23.56
N SER A 272 -8.53 -17.80 24.21
CA SER A 272 -8.70 -19.27 24.16
C SER A 272 -9.07 -19.79 22.77
N GLN A 273 -9.77 -18.96 21.98
CA GLN A 273 -10.22 -19.29 20.64
C GLN A 273 -9.53 -18.41 19.59
N PRO A 274 -9.26 -18.94 18.39
CA PRO A 274 -8.76 -18.14 17.28
C PRO A 274 -9.80 -17.12 16.82
N THR A 275 -9.32 -16.00 16.29
CA THR A 275 -10.19 -15.04 15.58
C THR A 275 -10.76 -15.71 14.33
N GLU A 276 -12.07 -15.67 14.18
CA GLU A 276 -12.75 -16.20 13.01
C GLU A 276 -12.37 -15.40 11.76
N ILE A 277 -12.01 -16.10 10.70
CA ILE A 277 -11.67 -15.49 9.41
C ILE A 277 -12.93 -15.46 8.55
N PRO A 278 -13.46 -14.27 8.23
CA PRO A 278 -14.64 -14.14 7.37
C PRO A 278 -14.46 -14.86 6.03
N PRO A 279 -15.51 -15.47 5.46
CA PRO A 279 -15.43 -16.26 4.22
C PRO A 279 -14.77 -15.51 3.05
N HIS A 280 -15.04 -14.20 2.89
CA HIS A 280 -14.47 -13.35 1.84
C HIS A 280 -12.97 -13.05 2.02
N LEU A 281 -12.41 -13.32 3.21
CA LEU A 281 -10.98 -13.18 3.51
C LEU A 281 -10.24 -14.51 3.48
N GLN A 282 -10.92 -15.63 3.31
CA GLN A 282 -10.27 -16.93 3.20
C GLN A 282 -9.52 -17.09 1.86
N PRO A 283 -8.44 -17.90 1.80
CA PRO A 283 -7.58 -18.03 0.62
C PRO A 283 -8.32 -18.24 -0.70
N LEU A 284 -9.34 -19.10 -0.72
CA LEU A 284 -10.11 -19.40 -1.93
C LEU A 284 -10.89 -18.22 -2.50
N SER A 285 -11.28 -17.27 -1.66
CA SER A 285 -12.04 -16.07 -2.07
C SER A 285 -11.16 -14.96 -2.65
N TRP A 286 -9.83 -15.10 -2.59
CA TRP A 286 -8.89 -14.06 -3.02
C TRP A 286 -8.53 -14.12 -4.50
N HIS A 287 -8.94 -15.15 -5.21
CA HIS A 287 -8.71 -15.36 -6.65
C HIS A 287 -9.94 -15.07 -7.54
N GLN A 288 -11.02 -14.54 -6.95
CA GLN A 288 -12.22 -14.15 -7.72
C GLN A 288 -12.20 -12.71 -8.17
#